data_10cc2174c8b862535c3413e0bec97637
#
_entry.id   10cc2174c8b862535c3413e0bec97637
#
_cell.length_a   1.000
_cell.length_b   1.000
_cell.length_c   1.000
_cell.angle_alpha   90.00
_cell.angle_beta   90.00
_cell.angle_gamma   90.00
#
_symmetry.space_group_name_H-M   'P 1'
#
loop_
_entity.id
_entity.type
_entity.pdbx_description
1 polymer ?
#
loop_
_entity_poly.entity_id
_entity_poly.type
_entity_poly.pdbx_seq_one_letter_code
_entity_poly.pdbx_strand_id
1 'polypeptide(L)'
;MQILKVIGLLMEYPDELLWECKEDALALIRRDAPMLTDFTRNLLNAPLLDKQAEWCEVFDRGRTTSLLLFEHVHAESRDRGQAMVDLLAEYEKVGLQLDCRELPDYLPLYLEYLSVPVSYTHLRAHETRSN
;
A
#
# COMPACT_ATOMS: atom_id res chain seq x y z
N MET A 1 -11.70 5.14 4.40
CA MET A 1 -10.29 4.83 4.19
C MET A 1 -9.94 4.37 2.79
N GLN A 2 -10.86 4.63 1.88
CA GLN A 2 -10.59 4.37 0.46
C GLN A 2 -9.35 5.12 -0.03
N ILE A 3 -9.09 6.28 0.55
CA ILE A 3 -7.96 7.11 0.15
C ILE A 3 -6.62 6.37 0.32
N LEU A 4 -6.47 5.63 1.41
CA LEU A 4 -5.22 4.91 1.65
C LEU A 4 -5.00 3.81 0.62
N LYS A 5 -6.08 3.16 0.20
CA LYS A 5 -5.98 2.14 -0.83
C LYS A 5 -5.57 2.75 -2.16
N VAL A 6 -6.15 3.90 -2.51
CA VAL A 6 -5.79 4.57 -3.76
C VAL A 6 -4.34 5.04 -3.73
N ILE A 7 -3.89 5.60 -2.60
CA ILE A 7 -2.49 6.00 -2.48
C ILE A 7 -1.57 4.80 -2.66
N GLY A 8 -1.94 3.66 -2.08
CA GLY A 8 -1.18 2.43 -2.25
C GLY A 8 -1.08 2.03 -3.72
N LEU A 9 -2.20 2.12 -4.45
CA LEU A 9 -2.20 1.79 -5.87
C LEU A 9 -1.31 2.73 -6.68
N LEU A 10 -1.25 4.00 -6.28
CA LEU A 10 -0.38 4.97 -6.96
C LEU A 10 1.09 4.69 -6.71
N MET A 11 1.42 3.96 -5.67
CA MET A 11 2.81 3.62 -5.33
C MET A 11 3.27 2.31 -5.95
N GLU A 12 2.34 1.45 -6.36
CA GLU A 12 2.67 0.18 -6.95
C GLU A 12 3.14 0.32 -8.39
N TYR A 13 3.73 -0.76 -8.90
CA TYR A 13 4.04 -0.85 -10.33
C TYR A 13 2.78 -0.49 -11.11
N PRO A 14 2.85 0.47 -12.03
CA PRO A 14 1.64 0.96 -12.71
C PRO A 14 0.88 -0.14 -13.42
N ASP A 15 -0.42 -0.21 -13.14
CA ASP A 15 -1.30 -1.25 -13.62
C ASP A 15 -2.33 -0.66 -14.59
N GLU A 16 -2.63 -1.42 -15.62
CA GLU A 16 -3.63 -1.05 -16.61
C GLU A 16 -4.97 -0.71 -15.98
N LEU A 17 -5.37 -1.47 -14.96
CA LEU A 17 -6.63 -1.23 -14.28
C LEU A 17 -6.70 0.17 -13.67
N LEU A 18 -5.61 0.63 -13.07
CA LEU A 18 -5.57 1.97 -12.51
C LEU A 18 -5.76 3.03 -13.58
N TRP A 19 -5.14 2.83 -14.75
CA TRP A 19 -5.30 3.76 -15.87
C TRP A 19 -6.73 3.76 -16.40
N GLU A 20 -7.40 2.63 -16.39
CA GLU A 20 -8.80 2.55 -16.81
C GLU A 20 -9.72 3.28 -15.83
N CYS A 21 -9.38 3.27 -14.54
CA CYS A 21 -10.20 3.88 -13.49
C CYS A 21 -9.67 5.25 -13.09
N LYS A 22 -8.89 5.91 -13.93
CA LYS A 22 -8.20 7.14 -13.55
C LYS A 22 -9.14 8.26 -13.10
N GLU A 23 -10.31 8.36 -13.71
CA GLU A 23 -11.23 9.43 -13.33
C GLU A 23 -11.76 9.24 -11.92
N ASP A 24 -12.05 8.00 -11.55
CA ASP A 24 -12.52 7.69 -10.20
C ASP A 24 -11.40 7.94 -9.18
N ALA A 25 -10.19 7.53 -9.51
CA ALA A 25 -9.05 7.74 -8.63
C ALA A 25 -8.78 9.23 -8.43
N LEU A 26 -8.83 9.99 -9.51
CA LEU A 26 -8.57 11.43 -9.45
C LEU A 26 -9.66 12.15 -8.63
N ALA A 27 -10.91 11.73 -8.79
CA ALA A 27 -12.00 12.33 -8.02
C ALA A 27 -11.82 12.09 -6.53
N LEU A 28 -11.41 10.88 -6.15
CA LEU A 28 -11.18 10.56 -4.76
C LEU A 28 -9.99 11.34 -4.18
N ILE A 29 -8.94 11.49 -4.96
CA ILE A 29 -7.76 12.26 -4.55
C ILE A 29 -8.14 13.72 -4.34
N ARG A 30 -8.92 14.30 -5.25
CA ARG A 30 -9.37 15.69 -5.09
C ARG A 30 -10.16 15.90 -3.81
N ARG A 31 -10.96 14.92 -3.45
CA ARG A 31 -11.81 15.04 -2.26
C ARG A 31 -11.02 14.84 -0.97
N ASP A 32 -10.19 13.80 -0.92
CA ASP A 32 -9.58 13.37 0.35
C ASP A 32 -8.10 13.70 0.49
N ALA A 33 -7.41 13.96 -0.60
CA ALA A 33 -5.98 14.30 -0.56
C ALA A 33 -5.67 15.30 -1.67
N PRO A 34 -6.29 16.51 -1.62
CA PRO A 34 -6.16 17.47 -2.72
C PRO A 34 -4.74 17.88 -3.02
N MET A 35 -3.83 17.79 -2.07
CA MET A 35 -2.42 18.11 -2.29
C MET A 35 -1.76 17.17 -3.30
N LEU A 36 -2.37 16.02 -3.58
CA LEU A 36 -1.84 15.04 -4.54
C LEU A 36 -2.51 15.13 -5.90
N THR A 37 -3.41 16.11 -6.10
CA THR A 37 -4.18 16.20 -7.34
C THR A 37 -3.29 16.38 -8.57
N ASP A 38 -2.36 17.33 -8.52
CA ASP A 38 -1.50 17.58 -9.67
C ASP A 38 -0.59 16.40 -9.97
N PHE A 39 -0.04 15.78 -8.92
CA PHE A 39 0.79 14.59 -9.07
C PHE A 39 0.00 13.47 -9.75
N THR A 40 -1.21 13.21 -9.24
CA THR A 40 -2.04 12.12 -9.74
C THR A 40 -2.46 12.38 -11.18
N ARG A 41 -2.85 13.61 -11.49
CA ARG A 41 -3.25 13.96 -12.85
C ARG A 41 -2.10 13.76 -13.82
N ASN A 42 -0.93 14.23 -13.47
CA ASN A 42 0.24 14.10 -14.34
C ASN A 42 0.63 12.64 -14.53
N LEU A 43 0.56 11.86 -13.47
CA LEU A 43 0.86 10.44 -13.55
C LEU A 43 -0.09 9.72 -14.49
N LEU A 44 -1.39 9.87 -14.26
CA LEU A 44 -2.40 9.08 -14.98
C LEU A 44 -2.65 9.57 -16.41
N ASN A 45 -2.21 10.79 -16.74
CA ASN A 45 -2.31 11.26 -18.12
C ASN A 45 -1.10 10.91 -18.97
N ALA A 46 -0.06 10.35 -18.37
CA ALA A 46 1.11 9.88 -19.10
C ALA A 46 0.86 8.48 -19.66
N PRO A 47 1.58 8.08 -20.70
CA PRO A 47 1.46 6.71 -21.21
C PRO A 47 1.86 5.69 -20.13
N LEU A 48 1.06 4.64 -20.01
CA LEU A 48 1.30 3.60 -19.01
C LEU A 48 2.70 3.00 -19.10
N LEU A 49 3.14 2.68 -20.32
CA LEU A 49 4.45 2.06 -20.51
C LEU A 49 5.58 2.94 -20.02
N ASP A 50 5.46 4.25 -20.21
CA ASP A 50 6.49 5.18 -19.74
C ASP A 50 6.56 5.18 -18.22
N LYS A 51 5.42 5.15 -17.57
CA LYS A 51 5.38 5.16 -16.11
C LYS A 51 5.84 3.83 -15.53
N GLN A 52 5.58 2.74 -16.20
CA GLN A 52 6.10 1.44 -15.80
C GLN A 52 7.63 1.41 -15.82
N ALA A 53 8.22 1.98 -16.88
CA ALA A 53 9.67 2.05 -16.99
C ALA A 53 10.27 2.94 -15.90
N GLU A 54 9.65 4.10 -15.65
CA GLU A 54 10.11 5.01 -14.60
C GLU A 54 10.04 4.35 -13.23
N TRP A 55 8.98 3.60 -12.97
CA TRP A 55 8.81 2.92 -11.69
C TRP A 55 9.97 1.96 -11.44
N CYS A 56 10.34 1.19 -12.45
CA CYS A 56 11.46 0.27 -12.33
C CYS A 56 12.76 1.01 -12.05
N GLU A 57 12.97 2.16 -12.73
CA GLU A 57 14.16 2.97 -12.50
C GLU A 57 14.24 3.43 -11.04
N VAL A 58 13.14 3.85 -10.47
CA VAL A 58 13.12 4.46 -9.14
C VAL A 58 13.15 3.41 -8.04
N PHE A 59 12.32 2.36 -8.15
CA PHE A 59 12.07 1.48 -7.03
C PHE A 59 12.89 0.19 -7.02
N ASP A 60 13.47 -0.17 -8.15
CA ASP A 60 14.30 -1.38 -8.18
C ASP A 60 15.74 -1.13 -7.79
N ARG A 61 16.12 0.12 -7.56
CA ARG A 61 17.53 0.46 -7.45
C ARG A 61 18.10 0.78 -6.10
N GLY A 62 17.39 1.01 -5.08
CA GLY A 62 18.05 1.41 -3.86
C GLY A 62 17.21 1.28 -2.63
N ARG A 63 17.88 1.24 -1.49
CA ARG A 63 17.21 1.07 -0.21
C ARG A 63 16.41 2.31 0.18
N THR A 64 16.87 3.49 -0.22
CA THR A 64 16.18 4.73 0.13
C THR A 64 14.82 4.85 -0.55
N THR A 65 14.64 4.14 -1.68
CA THR A 65 13.36 4.15 -2.39
C THR A 65 12.62 2.82 -2.26
N SER A 66 13.07 1.96 -1.35
CA SER A 66 12.43 0.67 -1.14
C SER A 66 10.99 0.85 -0.65
N LEU A 67 10.09 0.02 -1.18
CA LEU A 67 8.71 -0.02 -0.72
C LEU A 67 8.50 -1.03 0.41
N LEU A 68 9.59 -1.62 0.92
CA LEU A 68 9.54 -2.53 2.07
C LEU A 68 9.74 -1.72 3.35
N LEU A 69 8.66 -1.57 4.11
CA LEU A 69 8.64 -0.71 5.28
C LEU A 69 9.74 -1.04 6.30
N PHE A 70 9.97 -2.33 6.56
CA PHE A 70 10.90 -2.72 7.61
C PHE A 70 12.36 -2.51 7.22
N GLU A 71 12.65 -2.26 5.96
CA GLU A 71 14.01 -1.86 5.58
C GLU A 71 14.34 -0.47 6.11
N HIS A 72 13.31 0.33 6.38
CA HIS A 72 13.50 1.69 6.86
C HIS A 72 13.44 1.79 8.39
N VAL A 73 12.72 0.88 9.06
CA VAL A 73 12.47 1.03 10.49
C VAL A 73 13.10 -0.07 11.35
N HIS A 74 13.41 -1.22 10.78
CA HIS A 74 14.05 -2.31 11.52
C HIS A 74 15.35 -2.69 10.85
N ALA A 75 16.45 -2.16 11.39
CA ALA A 75 17.77 -2.39 10.79
C ALA A 75 18.26 -3.82 10.98
N GLU A 76 17.93 -4.45 12.11
CA GLU A 76 18.39 -5.78 12.43
C GLU A 76 17.46 -6.85 11.87
N SER A 77 18.04 -7.88 11.25
CA SER A 77 17.24 -8.93 10.62
C SER A 77 16.41 -9.72 11.64
N ARG A 78 16.91 -9.83 12.87
CA ARG A 78 16.14 -10.52 13.91
C ARG A 78 14.85 -9.78 14.23
N ASP A 79 14.95 -8.45 14.38
CA ASP A 79 13.77 -7.63 14.64
C ASP A 79 12.81 -7.65 13.48
N ARG A 80 13.35 -7.65 12.26
CA ARG A 80 12.51 -7.70 11.07
C ARG A 80 11.73 -9.00 10.99
N GLY A 81 12.36 -10.13 11.33
CA GLY A 81 11.68 -11.40 11.29
C GLY A 81 10.48 -11.45 12.23
N GLN A 82 10.66 -10.98 13.46
CA GLN A 82 9.56 -10.95 14.41
C GLN A 82 8.47 -9.97 13.97
N ALA A 83 8.87 -8.81 13.49
CA ALA A 83 7.92 -7.81 13.00
C ALA A 83 7.09 -8.34 11.84
N MET A 84 7.69 -9.12 10.95
CA MET A 84 6.96 -9.75 9.85
C MET A 84 5.90 -10.71 10.35
N VAL A 85 6.25 -11.53 11.34
CA VAL A 85 5.30 -12.48 11.91
C VAL A 85 4.13 -11.74 12.56
N ASP A 86 4.44 -10.69 13.31
CA ASP A 86 3.42 -9.90 13.99
C ASP A 86 2.49 -9.23 12.97
N LEU A 87 3.05 -8.68 11.91
CA LEU A 87 2.26 -8.00 10.89
C LEU A 87 1.37 -8.98 10.15
N LEU A 88 1.89 -10.15 9.84
CA LEU A 88 1.10 -11.18 9.18
C LEU A 88 -0.09 -11.58 10.03
N ALA A 89 0.10 -11.69 11.34
CA ALA A 89 -0.99 -12.00 12.25
C ALA A 89 -2.06 -10.91 12.24
N GLU A 90 -1.64 -9.65 12.16
CA GLU A 90 -2.59 -8.54 12.07
C GLU A 90 -3.41 -8.59 10.79
N TYR A 91 -2.77 -8.95 9.68
CA TYR A 91 -3.48 -9.08 8.41
C TYR A 91 -4.53 -10.18 8.48
N GLU A 92 -4.20 -11.29 9.10
CA GLU A 92 -5.14 -12.41 9.24
C GLU A 92 -6.37 -12.01 10.05
N LYS A 93 -6.19 -11.16 11.04
CA LYS A 93 -7.32 -10.69 11.87
C LYS A 93 -8.39 -9.97 11.06
N VAL A 94 -8.00 -9.31 9.98
CA VAL A 94 -8.93 -8.55 9.16
C VAL A 94 -9.25 -9.27 7.85
N GLY A 95 -8.80 -10.51 7.70
CA GLY A 95 -9.13 -11.32 6.55
C GLY A 95 -8.30 -11.06 5.30
N LEU A 96 -7.16 -10.36 5.45
CA LEU A 96 -6.26 -10.17 4.33
C LEU A 96 -5.38 -11.39 4.19
N GLN A 97 -5.29 -11.90 2.95
CA GLN A 97 -4.43 -13.02 2.63
C GLN A 97 -3.38 -12.56 1.64
N LEU A 98 -2.13 -12.94 1.89
CA LEU A 98 -1.04 -12.54 1.01
C LEU A 98 -0.88 -13.55 -0.11
N ASP A 99 -0.56 -13.02 -1.28
CA ASP A 99 0.01 -13.83 -2.35
C ASP A 99 1.38 -14.29 -1.85
N CYS A 100 1.73 -15.54 -2.13
CA CYS A 100 2.99 -16.12 -1.64
C CYS A 100 4.23 -15.36 -2.11
N ARG A 101 4.08 -14.49 -3.09
CA ARG A 101 5.19 -13.70 -3.61
C ARG A 101 5.32 -12.33 -2.97
N GLU A 102 4.37 -11.95 -2.12
CA GLU A 102 4.37 -10.65 -1.48
C GLU A 102 4.94 -10.75 -0.06
N LEU A 103 5.68 -9.73 0.34
CA LEU A 103 6.19 -9.62 1.69
C LEU A 103 5.20 -8.81 2.52
N PRO A 104 4.97 -9.18 3.78
CA PRO A 104 3.98 -8.48 4.61
C PRO A 104 4.23 -6.99 4.77
N ASP A 105 5.49 -6.55 4.76
CA ASP A 105 5.82 -5.14 4.94
C ASP A 105 5.87 -4.33 3.65
N TYR A 106 5.39 -4.90 2.55
CA TYR A 106 5.26 -4.16 1.31
C TYR A 106 4.29 -3.00 1.55
N LEU A 107 4.75 -1.77 1.35
CA LEU A 107 4.00 -0.59 1.79
C LEU A 107 2.60 -0.49 1.20
N PRO A 108 2.40 -0.70 -0.12
CA PRO A 108 1.03 -0.67 -0.64
C PRO A 108 0.09 -1.66 0.03
N LEU A 109 0.59 -2.84 0.40
CA LEU A 109 -0.21 -3.82 1.11
C LEU A 109 -0.56 -3.35 2.52
N TYR A 110 0.41 -2.74 3.20
CA TYR A 110 0.17 -2.17 4.53
C TYR A 110 -0.89 -1.06 4.47
N LEU A 111 -0.85 -0.23 3.43
CA LEU A 111 -1.86 0.80 3.25
C LEU A 111 -3.24 0.20 2.99
N GLU A 112 -3.30 -0.92 2.28
CA GLU A 112 -4.55 -1.63 2.10
C GLU A 112 -5.08 -2.14 3.42
N TYR A 113 -4.21 -2.68 4.27
CA TYR A 113 -4.59 -3.11 5.61
C TYR A 113 -5.17 -1.93 6.40
N LEU A 114 -4.52 -0.78 6.36
CA LEU A 114 -5.01 0.40 7.08
C LEU A 114 -6.33 0.93 6.53
N SER A 115 -6.68 0.54 5.29
CA SER A 115 -7.94 0.99 4.69
C SER A 115 -9.15 0.16 5.14
N VAL A 116 -8.92 -0.94 5.85
CA VAL A 116 -10.01 -1.76 6.37
C VAL A 116 -10.81 -0.92 7.38
N PRO A 117 -12.15 -0.95 7.29
CA PRO A 117 -12.96 -0.10 8.20
C PRO A 117 -12.64 -0.34 9.66
N VAL A 118 -12.48 0.76 10.38
CA VAL A 118 -12.15 0.72 11.80
C VAL A 118 -13.17 -0.07 12.60
N SER A 119 -14.45 0.11 12.27
CA SER A 119 -15.51 -0.58 12.99
C SER A 119 -15.36 -2.10 12.89
N TYR A 120 -15.00 -2.59 11.71
CA TYR A 120 -14.80 -4.02 11.52
C TYR A 120 -13.56 -4.49 12.28
N THR A 121 -12.48 -3.77 12.16
CA THR A 121 -11.25 -4.08 12.85
C THR A 121 -11.45 -4.06 14.37
N HIS A 122 -12.17 -3.07 14.84
CA HIS A 122 -12.47 -2.92 16.26
C HIS A 122 -13.26 -4.11 16.80
N LEU A 123 -14.26 -4.54 16.07
CA LEU A 123 -15.05 -5.69 16.48
C LEU A 123 -14.20 -6.95 16.57
N ARG A 124 -13.37 -7.16 15.61
CA ARG A 124 -12.49 -8.32 15.63
C ARG A 124 -11.48 -8.24 16.77
N ALA A 125 -10.96 -7.07 17.02
CA ALA A 125 -10.04 -6.86 18.14
C ALA A 125 -10.73 -7.16 19.47
N HIS A 126 -12.00 -6.78 19.60
CA HIS A 126 -12.76 -7.07 20.79
C HIS A 126 -12.92 -8.57 21.00
N GLU A 127 -13.27 -9.27 19.97
CA GLU A 127 -13.44 -10.71 20.04
C GLU A 127 -12.16 -11.42 20.46
N THR A 128 -11.04 -10.95 19.95
CA THR A 128 -9.77 -11.58 20.24
C THR A 128 -9.14 -11.11 21.53
N ARG A 129 -9.46 -9.89 21.94
CA ARG A 129 -8.86 -9.30 23.14
C ARG A 129 -9.64 -9.49 24.38
N SER A 130 -10.87 -9.70 24.23
CA SER A 130 -11.59 -10.12 25.40
C SER A 130 -11.01 -11.45 25.82
N ASN A 131 -10.14 -11.78 25.04
CA ASN A 131 -9.21 -12.79 25.32
C ASN A 131 -8.09 -12.23 26.14
#